data_b74d57ae3281ad579eb5a6a45bedb7d7
#
_entry.id   b74d57ae3281ad579eb5a6a45bedb7d7
#
_cell.length_a   1.000
_cell.length_b   1.000
_cell.length_c   1.000
_cell.angle_alpha   90.00
_cell.angle_beta   90.00
_cell.angle_gamma   90.00
#
_symmetry.space_group_name_H-M   'P 1'
#
loop_
_entity.id
_entity.type
_entity.pdbx_description
1 polymer ?
#
loop_
_entity_poly.entity_id
_entity_poly.type
_entity_poly.pdbx_seq_one_letter_code
_entity_poly.pdbx_strand_id
1 'polypeptide(L)'
;VRERQFAEAFEVADEPNLYSICQPDYSDALDAIAEKIRDQIKPACMPKCVLDTDAGTPVLEPNCQLFEVKLSDESRTDIPRCQEVNGEWVAPAGETVCFGQRLDPDGTLTPSKLDDMSKDCTTDGFNLEFYLVRASAAPAGTTVTATCQLSDNKPRDCPML
;
A
#
# COMPACT_ATOMS: atom_id res chain seq x y z
N VAL A 1 -9.33 37.11 9.31
CA VAL A 1 -9.56 36.73 7.91
C VAL A 1 -10.21 35.36 7.91
N ARG A 2 -11.32 35.17 7.16
CA ARG A 2 -12.13 33.94 7.21
C ARG A 2 -11.37 32.69 6.76
N GLU A 3 -10.49 32.84 5.78
CA GLU A 3 -9.65 31.72 5.27
C GLU A 3 -8.70 31.17 6.35
N ARG A 4 -8.12 32.03 7.18
CA ARG A 4 -7.26 31.62 8.28
C ARG A 4 -8.06 30.84 9.32
N GLN A 5 -9.22 31.34 9.74
CA GLN A 5 -10.08 30.66 10.71
C GLN A 5 -10.58 29.30 10.17
N PHE A 6 -10.83 29.21 8.86
CA PHE A 6 -11.20 27.97 8.21
C PHE A 6 -10.04 26.95 8.26
N ALA A 7 -8.82 27.36 7.90
CA ALA A 7 -7.67 26.47 7.92
C ALA A 7 -7.31 26.00 9.35
N GLU A 8 -7.37 26.91 10.34
CA GLU A 8 -7.15 26.60 11.75
C GLU A 8 -8.19 25.60 12.29
N ALA A 9 -9.41 25.60 11.77
CA ALA A 9 -10.45 24.64 12.17
C ALA A 9 -10.19 23.20 11.73
N PHE A 10 -9.23 22.97 10.83
CA PHE A 10 -8.77 21.65 10.37
C PHE A 10 -7.41 21.25 10.93
N GLU A 11 -6.88 21.98 11.92
CA GLU A 11 -5.68 21.56 12.63
C GLU A 11 -5.97 20.26 13.39
N VAL A 12 -5.03 19.30 13.26
CA VAL A 12 -5.08 18.02 13.96
C VAL A 12 -4.03 18.04 15.05
N ALA A 13 -4.45 17.94 16.30
CA ALA A 13 -3.59 18.09 17.47
C ALA A 13 -2.91 19.48 17.51
N ASP A 14 -1.65 19.55 17.87
CA ASP A 14 -0.86 20.78 17.98
C ASP A 14 -0.08 21.13 16.70
N GLU A 15 -0.42 20.49 15.55
CA GLU A 15 0.30 20.69 14.31
C GLU A 15 -0.31 21.80 13.44
N PRO A 16 0.46 22.84 13.08
CA PRO A 16 -0.06 23.94 12.27
C PRO A 16 -0.33 23.53 10.84
N ASN A 17 -1.50 23.96 10.30
CA ASN A 17 -1.84 23.82 8.88
C ASN A 17 -1.50 25.06 8.05
N LEU A 18 -0.94 26.11 8.70
CA LEU A 18 -0.63 27.38 8.08
C LEU A 18 0.85 27.70 8.25
N TYR A 19 1.52 27.97 7.13
CA TYR A 19 2.90 28.41 7.10
C TYR A 19 3.01 29.80 6.46
N SER A 20 3.90 30.63 6.99
CA SER A 20 4.11 31.99 6.46
C SER A 20 5.00 31.91 5.21
N ILE A 21 4.54 32.51 4.10
CA ILE A 21 5.34 32.68 2.87
C ILE A 21 6.43 33.75 3.01
N CYS A 22 6.49 34.46 4.15
CA CYS A 22 7.50 35.48 4.42
C CYS A 22 8.69 34.99 5.22
N GLN A 23 8.81 33.66 5.40
CA GLN A 23 9.97 33.07 6.04
C GLN A 23 11.15 32.98 5.07
N PRO A 24 12.39 33.17 5.55
CA PRO A 24 13.58 33.05 4.69
C PRO A 24 13.91 31.60 4.31
N ASP A 25 13.35 30.62 5.04
CA ASP A 25 13.54 29.18 4.84
C ASP A 25 12.20 28.45 4.96
N TYR A 26 11.93 27.55 4.04
CA TYR A 26 10.71 26.75 3.97
C TYR A 26 10.95 25.27 4.32
N SER A 27 12.19 24.90 4.72
CA SER A 27 12.56 23.51 4.98
C SER A 27 11.62 22.87 6.00
N ASP A 28 11.34 23.53 7.11
CA ASP A 28 10.45 23.00 8.16
C ASP A 28 9.03 22.76 7.64
N ALA A 29 8.51 23.68 6.80
CA ALA A 29 7.18 23.55 6.21
C ALA A 29 7.12 22.39 5.19
N LEU A 30 8.16 22.26 4.37
CA LEU A 30 8.27 21.17 3.39
C LEU A 30 8.45 19.81 4.07
N ASP A 31 9.24 19.74 5.13
CA ASP A 31 9.42 18.53 5.93
C ASP A 31 8.11 18.10 6.60
N ALA A 32 7.38 19.04 7.20
CA ALA A 32 6.07 18.75 7.80
C ALA A 32 5.05 18.27 6.76
N ILE A 33 5.03 18.86 5.56
CA ILE A 33 4.18 18.41 4.44
C ILE A 33 4.61 17.02 3.98
N ALA A 34 5.90 16.76 3.83
CA ALA A 34 6.43 15.47 3.42
C ALA A 34 6.10 14.37 4.45
N GLU A 35 6.17 14.67 5.75
CA GLU A 35 5.75 13.76 6.82
C GLU A 35 4.27 13.46 6.76
N LYS A 36 3.42 14.49 6.63
CA LYS A 36 1.97 14.29 6.48
C LYS A 36 1.60 13.46 5.25
N ILE A 37 2.29 13.67 4.13
CA ILE A 37 2.11 12.86 2.93
C ILE A 37 2.54 11.41 3.19
N ARG A 38 3.68 11.20 3.86
CA ARG A 38 4.18 9.86 4.22
C ARG A 38 3.21 9.12 5.13
N ASP A 39 2.64 9.79 6.13
CA ASP A 39 1.67 9.21 7.06
C ASP A 39 0.33 8.85 6.37
N GLN A 40 0.01 9.51 5.27
CA GLN A 40 -1.17 9.19 4.46
C GLN A 40 -0.92 8.08 3.44
N ILE A 41 0.34 7.82 3.07
CA ILE A 41 0.73 6.69 2.21
C ILE A 41 0.83 5.44 3.10
N LYS A 42 -0.33 4.95 3.55
CA LYS A 42 -0.38 3.70 4.31
C LYS A 42 -0.06 2.52 3.41
N PRO A 43 0.58 1.48 3.95
CA PRO A 43 0.73 0.22 3.26
C PRO A 43 -0.62 -0.29 2.76
N ALA A 44 -0.63 -0.91 1.58
CA ALA A 44 -1.85 -1.48 1.02
C ALA A 44 -2.15 -2.85 1.66
N CYS A 45 -2.39 -2.85 2.97
CA CYS A 45 -2.77 -4.04 3.71
C CYS A 45 -4.13 -4.55 3.23
N MET A 46 -4.28 -5.85 3.08
CA MET A 46 -5.58 -6.47 2.79
C MET A 46 -6.40 -6.54 4.09
N PRO A 47 -7.52 -5.78 4.21
CA PRO A 47 -8.24 -5.62 5.48
C PRO A 47 -9.11 -6.83 5.86
N LYS A 48 -8.94 -7.94 5.15
CA LYS A 48 -9.66 -9.21 5.40
C LYS A 48 -8.69 -10.37 5.30
N CYS A 49 -8.94 -11.41 6.08
CA CYS A 49 -8.18 -12.64 6.05
C CYS A 49 -8.27 -13.30 4.66
N VAL A 50 -7.13 -13.43 4.02
CA VAL A 50 -7.01 -14.07 2.70
C VAL A 50 -6.77 -15.56 2.87
N LEU A 51 -7.40 -16.35 2.00
CA LEU A 51 -7.24 -17.79 1.98
C LEU A 51 -5.83 -18.17 1.54
N ASP A 52 -5.21 -19.07 2.31
CA ASP A 52 -4.06 -19.83 1.87
C ASP A 52 -4.51 -20.98 0.97
N THR A 53 -4.09 -20.96 -0.30
CA THR A 53 -4.48 -21.98 -1.29
C THR A 53 -3.65 -23.25 -1.19
N ASP A 54 -2.46 -23.19 -0.56
CA ASP A 54 -1.62 -24.35 -0.24
C ASP A 54 -1.12 -24.32 1.22
N ALA A 55 -1.96 -24.80 2.12
CA ALA A 55 -1.61 -24.91 3.54
C ALA A 55 -0.48 -25.92 3.85
N GLY A 56 0.14 -26.51 2.85
CA GLY A 56 1.29 -27.40 2.99
C GLY A 56 2.63 -26.66 3.05
N THR A 57 2.65 -25.37 2.73
CA THR A 57 3.82 -24.50 2.80
C THR A 57 3.71 -23.53 3.98
N PRO A 58 4.85 -23.06 4.55
CA PRO A 58 4.82 -22.06 5.63
C PRO A 58 4.47 -20.65 5.14
N VAL A 59 4.54 -20.39 3.83
CA VAL A 59 4.30 -19.10 3.22
C VAL A 59 2.90 -19.10 2.63
N LEU A 60 2.13 -18.05 2.91
CA LEU A 60 0.80 -17.87 2.35
C LEU A 60 0.83 -17.85 0.82
N GLU A 61 -0.03 -18.64 0.18
CA GLU A 61 -0.22 -18.64 -1.27
C GLU A 61 -1.60 -18.06 -1.64
N PRO A 62 -1.75 -16.73 -1.73
CA PRO A 62 -3.03 -16.11 -1.95
C PRO A 62 -3.43 -16.11 -3.42
N ASN A 63 -4.70 -16.37 -3.70
CA ASN A 63 -5.29 -16.16 -5.01
C ASN A 63 -5.91 -14.77 -5.09
N CYS A 64 -5.13 -13.81 -5.59
CA CYS A 64 -5.53 -12.41 -5.74
C CYS A 64 -5.31 -11.89 -7.15
N GLN A 65 -6.19 -10.99 -7.58
CA GLN A 65 -6.08 -10.23 -8.82
C GLN A 65 -6.18 -8.74 -8.51
N LEU A 66 -5.35 -7.93 -9.17
CA LEU A 66 -5.40 -6.47 -9.08
C LEU A 66 -5.79 -5.88 -10.41
N PHE A 67 -6.59 -4.82 -10.35
CA PHE A 67 -7.08 -4.10 -11.50
C PHE A 67 -6.85 -2.60 -11.32
N GLU A 68 -6.45 -1.94 -12.38
CA GLU A 68 -6.59 -0.49 -12.51
C GLU A 68 -7.98 -0.18 -13.06
N VAL A 69 -8.72 0.67 -12.37
CA VAL A 69 -10.09 1.05 -12.71
C VAL A 69 -10.13 2.54 -13.03
N LYS A 70 -10.60 2.91 -14.22
CA LYS A 70 -10.86 4.30 -14.58
C LYS A 70 -12.19 4.73 -14.03
N LEU A 71 -12.21 5.86 -13.29
CA LEU A 71 -13.41 6.38 -12.66
C LEU A 71 -14.41 6.96 -13.67
N SER A 72 -13.97 7.28 -14.90
CA SER A 72 -14.82 7.92 -15.91
C SER A 72 -15.77 6.95 -16.61
N ASP A 73 -15.36 5.69 -16.82
CA ASP A 73 -16.08 4.69 -17.61
C ASP A 73 -16.09 3.31 -16.95
N GLU A 74 -15.55 3.22 -15.71
CA GLU A 74 -15.43 1.99 -14.93
C GLU A 74 -14.65 0.86 -15.67
N SER A 75 -13.91 1.22 -16.72
CA SER A 75 -13.08 0.24 -17.43
C SER A 75 -11.99 -0.30 -16.52
N ARG A 76 -11.72 -1.61 -16.66
CA ARG A 76 -10.74 -2.34 -15.85
C ARG A 76 -9.60 -2.82 -16.72
N THR A 77 -8.38 -2.65 -16.22
CA THR A 77 -7.16 -3.21 -16.81
C THR A 77 -6.46 -4.05 -15.77
N ASP A 78 -6.14 -5.29 -16.10
CA ASP A 78 -5.44 -6.20 -15.20
C ASP A 78 -4.02 -5.67 -14.92
N ILE A 79 -3.60 -5.74 -13.66
CA ILE A 79 -2.23 -5.47 -13.26
C ILE A 79 -1.55 -6.82 -13.05
N PRO A 80 -0.49 -7.14 -13.80
CA PRO A 80 0.22 -8.41 -13.65
C PRO A 80 1.05 -8.45 -12.35
N ARG A 81 1.41 -9.66 -11.91
CA ARG A 81 2.39 -9.85 -10.84
C ARG A 81 3.76 -9.38 -11.30
N CYS A 82 4.50 -8.74 -10.40
CA CYS A 82 5.91 -8.42 -10.60
C CYS A 82 6.76 -9.70 -10.62
N GLN A 83 7.89 -9.62 -11.30
CA GLN A 83 8.96 -10.60 -11.23
C GLN A 83 10.04 -10.11 -10.28
N GLU A 84 10.61 -10.99 -9.50
CA GLU A 84 11.79 -10.67 -8.72
C GLU A 84 13.05 -10.85 -9.57
N VAL A 85 13.79 -9.77 -9.77
CA VAL A 85 15.04 -9.76 -10.52
C VAL A 85 16.12 -9.07 -9.71
N ASN A 86 17.16 -9.79 -9.33
CA ASN A 86 18.28 -9.26 -8.53
C ASN A 86 17.87 -8.60 -7.20
N GLY A 87 16.82 -9.08 -6.55
CA GLY A 87 16.33 -8.53 -5.29
C GLY A 87 15.48 -7.26 -5.47
N GLU A 88 14.91 -7.04 -6.64
CA GLU A 88 13.98 -5.95 -6.93
C GLU A 88 12.71 -6.47 -7.63
N TRP A 89 11.59 -5.83 -7.37
CA TRP A 89 10.36 -6.05 -8.13
C TRP A 89 10.42 -5.35 -9.48
N VAL A 90 10.25 -6.11 -10.55
CA VAL A 90 10.28 -5.59 -11.94
C VAL A 90 8.99 -5.98 -12.66
N ALA A 91 8.43 -5.05 -13.43
CA ALA A 91 7.29 -5.33 -14.29
C ALA A 91 7.67 -6.31 -15.41
N PRO A 92 6.79 -7.24 -15.77
CA PRO A 92 6.98 -8.11 -16.94
C PRO A 92 7.21 -7.31 -18.22
N ALA A 93 7.83 -7.92 -19.21
CA ALA A 93 8.14 -7.26 -20.48
C ALA A 93 6.86 -6.73 -21.16
N GLY A 94 6.87 -5.44 -21.50
CA GLY A 94 5.73 -4.75 -22.12
C GLY A 94 4.76 -4.11 -21.13
N GLU A 95 4.91 -4.36 -19.84
CA GLU A 95 4.06 -3.79 -18.78
C GLU A 95 4.71 -2.56 -18.14
N THR A 96 3.89 -1.57 -17.78
CA THR A 96 4.34 -0.34 -17.11
C THR A 96 3.99 -0.31 -15.63
N VAL A 97 3.20 -1.28 -15.17
CA VAL A 97 2.79 -1.45 -13.79
C VAL A 97 2.75 -2.94 -13.47
N CYS A 98 3.11 -3.28 -12.23
CA CYS A 98 2.91 -4.63 -11.69
C CYS A 98 2.68 -4.56 -10.19
N PHE A 99 2.23 -5.66 -9.58
CA PHE A 99 2.11 -5.75 -8.13
C PHE A 99 2.96 -6.88 -7.55
N GLY A 100 3.59 -6.58 -6.42
CA GLY A 100 4.19 -7.57 -5.51
C GLY A 100 3.23 -7.88 -4.36
N GLN A 101 3.45 -9.02 -3.73
CA GLN A 101 2.75 -9.44 -2.51
C GLN A 101 3.78 -9.61 -1.40
N ARG A 102 3.52 -9.00 -0.25
CA ARG A 102 4.29 -9.17 0.96
C ARG A 102 3.53 -10.10 1.88
N LEU A 103 4.15 -11.20 2.25
CA LEU A 103 3.53 -12.37 2.86
C LEU A 103 4.31 -12.88 4.07
N ASP A 104 5.51 -12.31 4.32
CA ASP A 104 6.36 -12.68 5.43
C ASP A 104 6.21 -11.64 6.57
N PRO A 105 5.44 -11.98 7.61
CA PRO A 105 5.09 -11.01 8.67
C PRO A 105 6.28 -10.66 9.58
N ASP A 106 7.26 -11.51 9.70
CA ASP A 106 8.42 -11.32 10.58
C ASP A 106 9.77 -11.33 9.86
N GLY A 107 9.76 -11.51 8.54
CA GLY A 107 10.97 -11.52 7.69
C GLY A 107 11.82 -12.77 7.85
N THR A 108 11.24 -13.88 8.31
CA THR A 108 11.97 -15.13 8.58
C THR A 108 11.50 -16.34 7.76
N LEU A 109 10.32 -16.25 7.13
CA LEU A 109 9.74 -17.36 6.37
C LEU A 109 10.42 -17.56 5.02
N THR A 110 10.91 -16.48 4.41
CA THR A 110 11.60 -16.51 3.11
C THR A 110 12.96 -15.81 3.18
N PRO A 111 13.90 -16.13 2.26
CA PRO A 111 15.16 -15.39 2.16
C PRO A 111 15.02 -14.04 1.46
N SER A 112 13.91 -13.77 0.78
CA SER A 112 13.64 -12.50 0.11
C SER A 112 13.33 -11.44 1.15
N LYS A 113 13.72 -10.18 0.86
CA LYS A 113 13.34 -9.02 1.65
C LYS A 113 12.19 -8.23 0.99
N LEU A 114 11.80 -8.63 -0.19
CA LEU A 114 10.76 -7.97 -0.96
C LEU A 114 9.35 -8.35 -0.48
N ASP A 115 9.22 -9.55 0.09
CA ASP A 115 7.98 -10.07 0.64
C ASP A 115 7.82 -9.88 2.15
N ASP A 116 8.78 -9.22 2.81
CA ASP A 116 8.64 -8.78 4.20
C ASP A 116 7.48 -7.79 4.31
N MET A 117 6.53 -8.07 5.18
CA MET A 117 5.37 -7.19 5.44
C MET A 117 5.78 -5.96 6.25
N SER A 118 5.07 -4.86 6.02
CA SER A 118 5.24 -3.68 6.85
C SER A 118 4.75 -3.93 8.28
N LYS A 119 5.37 -3.20 9.23
CA LYS A 119 4.99 -3.30 10.65
C LYS A 119 3.53 -2.90 10.88
N ASP A 120 2.99 -1.99 10.08
CA ASP A 120 1.61 -1.54 10.19
C ASP A 120 0.64 -2.67 9.87
N CYS A 121 0.85 -3.39 8.75
CA CYS A 121 0.01 -4.52 8.38
C CYS A 121 0.09 -5.67 9.39
N THR A 122 1.30 -5.98 9.89
CA THR A 122 1.47 -7.07 10.86
C THR A 122 0.91 -6.73 12.24
N THR A 123 1.00 -5.47 12.68
CA THR A 123 0.43 -5.03 13.97
C THR A 123 -1.10 -5.13 13.97
N ASP A 124 -1.72 -4.85 12.82
CA ASP A 124 -3.16 -4.97 12.64
C ASP A 124 -3.62 -6.43 12.41
N GLY A 125 -2.69 -7.39 12.35
CA GLY A 125 -2.97 -8.81 12.19
C GLY A 125 -3.30 -9.24 10.75
N PHE A 126 -3.07 -8.39 9.76
CA PHE A 126 -3.29 -8.75 8.35
C PHE A 126 -2.25 -9.76 7.86
N ASN A 127 -2.65 -10.62 6.92
CA ASN A 127 -1.78 -11.67 6.36
C ASN A 127 -1.32 -11.39 4.94
N LEU A 128 -1.66 -10.23 4.38
CA LEU A 128 -1.26 -9.84 3.02
C LEU A 128 -1.13 -8.33 2.91
N GLU A 129 -0.04 -7.88 2.28
CA GLU A 129 0.19 -6.50 1.87
C GLU A 129 0.51 -6.46 0.37
N PHE A 130 -0.07 -5.49 -0.35
CA PHE A 130 0.25 -5.27 -1.76
C PHE A 130 1.29 -4.17 -1.91
N TYR A 131 2.17 -4.33 -2.87
CA TYR A 131 3.13 -3.34 -3.29
C TYR A 131 3.04 -3.11 -4.80
N LEU A 132 2.89 -1.86 -5.23
CA LEU A 132 2.79 -1.49 -6.64
C LEU A 132 4.11 -0.92 -7.15
N VAL A 133 4.60 -1.46 -8.24
CA VAL A 133 5.73 -0.93 -9.01
C VAL A 133 5.20 -0.29 -10.28
N ARG A 134 5.56 0.98 -10.52
CA ARG A 134 5.15 1.73 -11.70
C ARG A 134 6.36 2.40 -12.35
N ALA A 135 6.41 2.36 -13.67
CA ALA A 135 7.40 3.10 -14.46
C ALA A 135 7.10 4.61 -14.53
N SER A 136 5.84 5.01 -14.27
CA SER A 136 5.37 6.40 -14.28
C SER A 136 4.25 6.60 -13.26
N ALA A 137 3.93 7.85 -12.95
CA ALA A 137 2.79 8.18 -12.10
C ALA A 137 1.49 7.57 -12.63
N ALA A 138 0.59 7.20 -11.70
CA ALA A 138 -0.73 6.69 -12.07
C ALA A 138 -1.48 7.72 -12.93
N PRO A 139 -2.21 7.27 -13.96
CA PRO A 139 -3.06 8.16 -14.74
C PRO A 139 -4.11 8.85 -13.84
N ALA A 140 -4.38 10.13 -14.09
CA ALA A 140 -5.40 10.85 -13.34
C ALA A 140 -6.77 10.18 -13.49
N GLY A 141 -7.53 10.14 -12.39
CA GLY A 141 -8.86 9.52 -12.39
C GLY A 141 -8.85 7.99 -12.46
N THR A 142 -7.75 7.35 -12.08
CA THR A 142 -7.67 5.89 -11.91
C THR A 142 -7.52 5.53 -10.44
N THR A 143 -8.03 4.35 -10.08
CA THR A 143 -7.82 3.71 -8.77
C THR A 143 -7.39 2.26 -8.95
N VAL A 144 -6.78 1.68 -7.94
CA VAL A 144 -6.42 0.25 -7.93
C VAL A 144 -7.37 -0.50 -7.01
N THR A 145 -7.89 -1.62 -7.50
CA THR A 145 -8.76 -2.51 -6.74
C THR A 145 -8.14 -3.90 -6.71
N ALA A 146 -8.12 -4.51 -5.52
CA ALA A 146 -7.72 -5.89 -5.33
C ALA A 146 -8.95 -6.77 -5.08
N THR A 147 -8.95 -7.96 -5.67
CA THR A 147 -9.92 -9.02 -5.38
C THR A 147 -9.16 -10.27 -4.98
N CYS A 148 -9.42 -10.77 -3.77
CA CYS A 148 -8.79 -11.97 -3.23
C CYS A 148 -9.84 -12.99 -2.79
N GLN A 149 -9.48 -14.26 -2.83
CA GLN A 149 -10.26 -15.29 -2.18
C GLN A 149 -10.08 -15.19 -0.66
N LEU A 150 -11.19 -15.09 0.07
CA LEU A 150 -11.16 -14.92 1.52
C LEU A 150 -11.15 -16.26 2.23
N SER A 151 -10.50 -16.31 3.38
CA SER A 151 -10.43 -17.50 4.23
C SER A 151 -11.72 -17.74 5.00
N ASP A 152 -12.19 -18.98 4.97
CA ASP A 152 -13.21 -19.50 5.86
C ASP A 152 -12.62 -20.05 7.17
N ASN A 153 -11.28 -20.17 7.26
CA ASN A 153 -10.57 -20.69 8.43
C ASN A 153 -9.57 -19.64 8.96
N LYS A 154 -10.09 -18.55 9.51
CA LYS A 154 -9.28 -17.45 10.06
C LYS A 154 -8.24 -17.90 11.09
N PRO A 155 -8.53 -18.83 12.05
CA PRO A 155 -7.51 -19.25 13.01
C PRO A 155 -6.28 -19.92 12.36
N ARG A 156 -6.43 -20.50 11.17
CA ARG A 156 -5.31 -21.06 10.41
C ARG A 156 -4.57 -20.01 9.62
N ASP A 157 -5.31 -19.21 8.82
CA ASP A 157 -4.72 -18.32 7.81
C ASP A 157 -4.37 -16.94 8.37
N CYS A 158 -5.01 -16.54 9.46
CA CYS A 158 -4.81 -15.23 10.11
C CYS A 158 -4.85 -15.37 11.64
N PRO A 159 -3.88 -16.04 12.25
CA PRO A 159 -3.89 -16.30 13.69
C PRO A 159 -3.78 -15.02 14.55
N MET A 160 -3.47 -13.90 13.96
CA MET A 160 -3.32 -12.60 14.64
C MET A 160 -4.53 -11.67 14.45
N LEU A 161 -5.51 -12.05 13.62
CA LEU A 161 -6.75 -11.29 13.36
C LEU A 161 -7.86 -11.63 14.35
#